data_b95573bfa9b80c3b110ca776e8bcfecb
#
_entry.id   b95573bfa9b80c3b110ca776e8bcfecb
#
_cell.length_a   1.000
_cell.length_b   1.000
_cell.length_c   1.000
_cell.angle_alpha   90.00
_cell.angle_beta   90.00
_cell.angle_gamma   90.00
#
_symmetry.space_group_name_H-M   'P 1'
#
loop_
_entity.id
_entity.type
_entity.pdbx_description
1 polymer ?
#
loop_
_entity_poly.entity_id
_entity_poly.type
_entity_poly.pdbx_seq_one_letter_code
_entity_poly.pdbx_strand_id
1 'polypeptide(L)'
;ETFNHAHFLTIQFHNNIKTDDYDLSKELLRQIMARFEANLIKRNWNKHHLPFIAFAEKGKGINWHYHILLNSDKYTTQDLEKALDKSCDKNKFPRELICLKEITDSQKLHTYCTKELKITNNGKMNTDRMIFSNILFGIENKMPSIAS
;
A
#
# COMPACT_ATOMS: atom_id res chain seq x y z
N GLU A 1 6.66 19.07 7.62
CA GLU A 1 6.32 18.00 8.53
C GLU A 1 6.62 16.65 7.92
N THR A 2 7.40 15.87 8.61
CA THR A 2 7.83 14.57 8.10
C THR A 2 7.06 13.46 8.78
N PHE A 3 7.07 12.28 8.15
CA PHE A 3 6.60 11.07 8.80
C PHE A 3 7.46 10.81 10.04
N ASN A 4 6.84 10.83 11.19
CA ASN A 4 7.49 10.37 12.43
C ASN A 4 7.24 8.88 12.64
N HIS A 5 6.19 8.36 12.05
CA HIS A 5 5.78 6.98 12.21
C HIS A 5 5.06 6.53 10.94
N ALA A 6 5.55 5.48 10.36
CA ALA A 6 5.00 4.93 9.14
C ALA A 6 5.04 3.41 9.18
N HIS A 7 4.26 2.77 8.32
CA HIS A 7 4.32 1.33 8.12
C HIS A 7 4.54 1.03 6.65
N PHE A 8 5.25 -0.03 6.41
CA PHE A 8 5.50 -0.54 5.06
C PHE A 8 4.72 -1.84 4.90
N LEU A 9 3.89 -1.88 3.87
CA LEU A 9 2.98 -2.99 3.61
C LEU A 9 3.35 -3.61 2.26
N THR A 10 3.56 -4.90 2.23
CA THR A 10 3.78 -5.63 0.99
C THR A 10 2.59 -6.51 0.72
N ILE A 11 1.98 -6.37 -0.46
CA ILE A 11 0.80 -7.14 -0.85
C ILE A 11 1.12 -7.98 -2.08
N GLN A 12 0.96 -9.29 -1.94
CA GLN A 12 0.95 -10.24 -3.04
C GLN A 12 -0.44 -10.86 -3.11
N PHE A 13 -0.88 -11.19 -4.31
CA PHE A 13 -2.19 -11.78 -4.51
C PHE A 13 -2.10 -13.30 -4.61
N HIS A 14 -3.23 -13.96 -4.39
CA HIS A 14 -3.28 -15.42 -4.48
C HIS A 14 -2.84 -15.91 -5.86
N ASN A 15 -2.11 -17.02 -5.92
CA ASN A 15 -1.54 -17.58 -7.16
C ASN A 15 -2.59 -17.90 -8.23
N ASN A 16 -3.82 -18.18 -7.82
CA ASN A 16 -4.92 -18.47 -8.75
C ASN A 16 -5.44 -17.22 -9.47
N ILE A 17 -5.07 -16.03 -9.00
CA ILE A 17 -5.46 -14.78 -9.64
C ILE A 17 -4.34 -14.35 -10.55
N LYS A 18 -4.66 -14.26 -11.84
CA LYS A 18 -3.70 -13.78 -12.83
C LYS A 18 -3.58 -12.27 -12.74
N THR A 19 -2.55 -11.80 -12.09
CA THR A 19 -2.27 -10.36 -11.92
C THR A 19 -1.15 -9.90 -12.84
N ASP A 20 -1.02 -10.51 -14.01
CA ASP A 20 -0.13 -10.05 -15.07
C ASP A 20 -0.66 -8.77 -15.74
N ASP A 21 -1.98 -8.57 -15.72
CA ASP A 21 -2.62 -7.33 -16.15
C ASP A 21 -2.49 -6.28 -15.05
N TYR A 22 -1.82 -5.19 -15.37
CA TYR A 22 -1.58 -4.10 -14.43
C TYR A 22 -2.87 -3.47 -13.93
N ASP A 23 -3.84 -3.24 -14.83
CA ASP A 23 -5.12 -2.62 -14.45
C ASP A 23 -5.93 -3.51 -13.51
N LEU A 24 -5.93 -4.82 -13.76
CA LEU A 24 -6.56 -5.77 -12.85
C LEU A 24 -5.88 -5.76 -11.49
N SER A 25 -4.56 -5.74 -11.46
CA SER A 25 -3.82 -5.70 -10.19
C SER A 25 -4.11 -4.42 -9.40
N LYS A 26 -4.26 -3.29 -10.07
CA LYS A 26 -4.64 -2.02 -9.44
C LYS A 26 -6.04 -2.08 -8.85
N GLU A 27 -6.98 -2.71 -9.54
CA GLU A 27 -8.34 -2.87 -9.01
C GLU A 27 -8.35 -3.77 -7.77
N LEU A 28 -7.57 -4.83 -7.77
CA LEU A 28 -7.42 -5.68 -6.59
C LEU A 28 -6.77 -4.92 -5.43
N LEU A 29 -5.77 -4.10 -5.72
CA LEU A 29 -5.18 -3.23 -4.71
C LEU A 29 -6.23 -2.29 -4.11
N ARG A 30 -7.04 -1.67 -4.97
CA ARG A 30 -8.11 -0.79 -4.52
C ARG A 30 -9.09 -1.52 -3.59
N GLN A 31 -9.46 -2.74 -3.95
CA GLN A 31 -10.37 -3.55 -3.14
C GLN A 31 -9.81 -3.87 -1.77
N ILE A 32 -8.58 -4.36 -1.69
CA ILE A 32 -8.00 -4.72 -0.40
C ILE A 32 -7.76 -3.47 0.46
N MET A 33 -7.31 -2.37 -0.13
CA MET A 33 -7.09 -1.14 0.62
C MET A 33 -8.41 -0.53 1.10
N ALA A 34 -9.48 -0.62 0.32
CA ALA A 34 -10.81 -0.17 0.75
C ALA A 34 -11.31 -0.98 1.94
N ARG A 35 -11.15 -2.30 1.91
CA ARG A 35 -11.50 -3.17 3.05
C ARG A 35 -10.67 -2.84 4.29
N PHE A 36 -9.38 -2.66 4.10
CA PHE A 36 -8.45 -2.32 5.16
C PHE A 36 -8.85 -1.01 5.84
N GLU A 37 -9.08 0.02 5.05
CA GLU A 37 -9.51 1.32 5.59
C GLU A 37 -10.86 1.23 6.28
N ALA A 38 -11.83 0.52 5.71
CA ALA A 38 -13.13 0.34 6.33
C ALA A 38 -13.04 -0.34 7.70
N ASN A 39 -12.17 -1.34 7.83
CA ASN A 39 -11.95 -2.04 9.08
C ASN A 39 -11.12 -1.24 10.08
N LEU A 40 -10.24 -0.37 9.60
CA LEU A 40 -9.36 0.44 10.44
C LEU A 40 -10.05 1.71 10.94
N ILE A 41 -10.62 2.47 10.02
CA ILE A 41 -11.24 3.78 10.29
C ILE A 41 -12.67 3.60 10.78
N LYS A 42 -13.34 2.55 10.29
CA LYS A 42 -14.71 2.19 10.64
C LYS A 42 -15.70 3.25 10.16
N ARG A 43 -16.27 4.04 11.07
CA ARG A 43 -17.30 5.01 10.75
C ARG A 43 -16.75 6.10 9.82
N ASN A 44 -17.46 6.39 8.74
CA ASN A 44 -17.11 7.42 7.77
C ASN A 44 -15.76 7.19 7.06
N TRP A 45 -15.37 5.93 6.90
CA TRP A 45 -14.11 5.58 6.21
C TRP A 45 -14.01 6.17 4.81
N ASN A 46 -15.13 6.29 4.11
CA ASN A 46 -15.17 6.85 2.77
C ASN A 46 -14.90 8.36 2.72
N LYS A 47 -14.90 9.03 3.87
CA LYS A 47 -14.59 10.46 3.99
C LYS A 47 -13.19 10.73 4.52
N HIS A 48 -12.56 9.75 5.11
CA HIS A 48 -11.27 9.91 5.82
C HIS A 48 -10.29 8.82 5.39
N HIS A 49 -9.79 8.94 4.17
CA HIS A 49 -8.84 7.95 3.65
C HIS A 49 -7.47 8.07 4.32
N LEU A 50 -6.84 6.92 4.51
CA LEU A 50 -5.48 6.83 5.00
C LEU A 50 -4.52 7.19 3.86
N PRO A 51 -3.66 8.21 4.02
CA PRO A 51 -2.70 8.54 2.97
C PRO A 51 -1.66 7.43 2.80
N PHE A 52 -1.45 7.04 1.56
CA PHE A 52 -0.39 6.08 1.23
C PHE A 52 0.15 6.30 -0.18
N ILE A 53 1.33 5.76 -0.41
CA ILE A 53 1.94 5.65 -1.74
C ILE A 53 2.18 4.16 -1.98
N ALA A 54 1.65 3.64 -3.08
CA ALA A 54 1.91 2.28 -3.50
C ALA A 54 2.90 2.27 -4.66
N PHE A 55 3.86 1.35 -4.60
CA PHE A 55 4.86 1.12 -5.64
C PHE A 55 4.56 -0.23 -6.27
N ALA A 56 4.23 -0.22 -7.56
CA ALA A 56 3.98 -1.44 -8.30
C ALA A 56 5.29 -2.08 -8.72
N GLU A 57 5.42 -3.37 -8.47
CA GLU A 57 6.59 -4.15 -8.88
C GLU A 57 6.16 -5.43 -9.55
N LYS A 58 6.80 -5.75 -10.66
CA LYS A 58 6.59 -7.04 -11.32
C LYS A 58 7.65 -8.00 -10.79
N GLY A 59 7.21 -9.05 -10.12
CA GLY A 59 8.09 -10.03 -9.51
C GLY A 59 8.83 -10.89 -10.53
N LYS A 60 9.53 -11.90 -10.06
CA LYS A 60 10.24 -12.86 -10.92
C LYS A 60 9.30 -13.61 -11.85
N GLY A 61 8.02 -13.73 -11.48
CA GLY A 61 6.99 -14.21 -12.36
C GLY A 61 6.40 -13.06 -13.18
N ILE A 62 5.21 -13.28 -13.72
CA ILE A 62 4.52 -12.29 -14.55
C ILE A 62 3.54 -11.44 -13.75
N ASN A 63 3.32 -11.76 -12.48
CA ASN A 63 2.30 -11.10 -11.66
C ASN A 63 2.83 -9.84 -10.98
N TRP A 64 1.97 -8.83 -10.93
CA TRP A 64 2.24 -7.60 -10.20
C TRP A 64 2.01 -7.80 -8.71
N HIS A 65 2.82 -7.13 -7.89
CA HIS A 65 2.61 -6.99 -6.46
C HIS A 65 2.93 -5.55 -6.06
N TYR A 66 2.60 -5.20 -4.82
CA TYR A 66 2.69 -3.80 -4.38
C TYR A 66 3.43 -3.68 -3.07
N HIS A 67 4.26 -2.65 -3.00
CA HIS A 67 4.88 -2.17 -1.77
C HIS A 67 4.22 -0.84 -1.44
N ILE A 68 3.74 -0.69 -0.22
CA ILE A 68 2.92 0.45 0.16
C ILE A 68 3.52 1.11 1.39
N LEU A 69 3.72 2.42 1.28
CA LEU A 69 4.11 3.24 2.41
C LEU A 69 2.86 3.90 2.98
N LEU A 70 2.51 3.55 4.21
CA LEU A 70 1.33 4.09 4.91
C LEU A 70 1.74 5.21 5.84
N ASN A 71 1.01 6.32 5.81
CA ASN A 71 1.07 7.31 6.87
C ASN A 71 0.18 6.83 8.02
N SER A 72 0.79 6.28 9.05
CA SER A 72 0.09 5.58 10.14
C SER A 72 0.27 6.25 11.50
N ASP A 73 0.49 7.55 11.53
CA ASP A 73 0.75 8.29 12.77
C ASP A 73 -0.32 8.11 13.84
N LYS A 74 -1.56 7.87 13.42
CA LYS A 74 -2.71 7.77 14.33
C LYS A 74 -3.01 6.34 14.78
N TYR A 75 -2.27 5.36 14.28
CA TYR A 75 -2.60 3.95 14.50
C TYR A 75 -1.40 3.18 15.02
N THR A 76 -1.67 2.22 15.90
CA THR A 76 -0.64 1.30 16.37
C THR A 76 -0.47 0.15 15.38
N THR A 77 0.65 -0.56 15.47
CA THR A 77 0.87 -1.78 14.69
C THR A 77 -0.24 -2.79 14.94
N GLN A 78 -0.71 -2.90 16.18
CA GLN A 78 -1.81 -3.81 16.53
C GLN A 78 -3.12 -3.43 15.84
N ASP A 79 -3.44 -2.15 15.76
CA ASP A 79 -4.63 -1.68 15.05
C ASP A 79 -4.58 -2.07 13.58
N LEU A 80 -3.43 -1.88 12.95
CA LEU A 80 -3.23 -2.22 11.54
C LEU A 80 -3.30 -3.73 11.31
N GLU A 81 -2.68 -4.52 12.19
CA GLU A 81 -2.73 -5.98 12.12
C GLU A 81 -4.17 -6.50 12.21
N LYS A 82 -4.95 -5.98 13.15
CA LYS A 82 -6.35 -6.37 13.32
C LYS A 82 -7.19 -6.03 12.09
N ALA A 83 -6.97 -4.85 11.53
CA ALA A 83 -7.70 -4.43 10.33
C ALA A 83 -7.33 -5.31 9.13
N LEU A 84 -6.05 -5.67 8.98
CA LEU A 84 -5.60 -6.57 7.93
C LEU A 84 -6.21 -7.97 8.10
N ASP A 85 -6.21 -8.50 9.31
CA ASP A 85 -6.77 -9.83 9.58
C ASP A 85 -8.25 -9.90 9.18
N LYS A 86 -8.99 -8.83 9.42
CA LYS A 86 -10.41 -8.75 9.04
C LYS A 86 -10.62 -8.53 7.54
N SER A 87 -9.63 -7.96 6.86
CA SER A 87 -9.75 -7.59 5.45
C SER A 87 -9.37 -8.72 4.51
N CYS A 88 -8.56 -9.64 4.97
CA CYS A 88 -8.04 -10.73 4.16
C CYS A 88 -9.06 -11.83 3.94
N ASP A 89 -8.94 -12.55 2.84
CA ASP A 89 -9.69 -13.76 2.59
C ASP A 89 -8.80 -14.77 1.85
N LYS A 90 -9.11 -16.04 2.03
CA LYS A 90 -8.27 -17.13 1.51
C LYS A 90 -8.20 -17.19 0.00
N ASN A 91 -9.19 -16.65 -0.68
CA ASN A 91 -9.32 -16.81 -2.13
C ASN A 91 -8.63 -15.69 -2.91
N LYS A 92 -8.70 -14.45 -2.42
CA LYS A 92 -8.13 -13.30 -3.11
C LYS A 92 -6.94 -12.70 -2.39
N PHE A 93 -7.08 -12.52 -1.08
CA PHE A 93 -6.10 -11.78 -0.28
C PHE A 93 -5.67 -12.59 0.92
N PRO A 94 -4.89 -13.67 0.71
CA PRO A 94 -4.44 -14.49 1.84
C PRO A 94 -3.57 -13.66 2.78
N ARG A 95 -3.85 -13.77 4.08
CA ARG A 95 -3.12 -12.97 5.07
C ARG A 95 -1.61 -13.23 5.05
N GLU A 96 -1.21 -14.47 4.78
CA GLU A 96 0.21 -14.87 4.72
C GLU A 96 0.97 -14.24 3.56
N LEU A 97 0.28 -13.70 2.56
CA LEU A 97 0.90 -13.01 1.43
C LEU A 97 0.99 -11.50 1.64
N ILE A 98 0.55 -11.03 2.81
CA ILE A 98 0.58 -9.61 3.17
C ILE A 98 1.49 -9.43 4.38
N CYS A 99 2.53 -8.62 4.20
CA CYS A 99 3.52 -8.36 5.24
C CYS A 99 3.46 -6.91 5.68
N LEU A 100 3.38 -6.69 6.99
CA LEU A 100 3.38 -5.35 7.58
C LEU A 100 4.64 -5.14 8.38
N LYS A 101 5.27 -3.99 8.20
CA LYS A 101 6.51 -3.65 8.91
C LYS A 101 6.45 -2.21 9.41
N GLU A 102 6.73 -2.03 10.68
CA GLU A 102 6.79 -0.69 11.27
C GLU A 102 8.10 0.00 10.91
N ILE A 103 8.03 1.27 10.59
CA ILE A 103 9.19 2.11 10.30
C ILE A 103 9.10 3.36 11.19
N THR A 104 10.01 3.47 12.15
CA THR A 104 10.04 4.61 13.08
C THR A 104 11.18 5.57 12.80
N ASP A 105 12.12 5.18 11.94
CA ASP A 105 13.32 5.94 11.62
C ASP A 105 13.18 6.59 10.25
N SER A 106 13.26 7.93 10.20
CA SER A 106 13.14 8.68 8.95
C SER A 106 14.22 8.32 7.92
N GLN A 107 15.40 7.94 8.37
CA GLN A 107 16.48 7.49 7.49
C GLN A 107 16.11 6.19 6.79
N LYS A 108 15.55 5.24 7.53
CA LYS A 108 15.06 3.99 6.96
C LYS A 108 13.93 4.23 5.98
N LEU A 109 13.03 5.16 6.31
CA LEU A 109 11.93 5.53 5.43
C LEU A 109 12.46 6.02 4.08
N HIS A 110 13.42 6.93 4.10
CA HIS A 110 14.05 7.44 2.88
C HIS A 110 14.69 6.31 2.09
N THR A 111 15.40 5.42 2.76
CA THR A 111 16.07 4.27 2.14
C THR A 111 15.05 3.35 1.45
N TYR A 112 13.95 3.06 2.10
CA TYR A 112 12.88 2.21 1.53
C TYR A 112 12.28 2.86 0.28
N CYS A 113 11.92 4.13 0.35
CA CYS A 113 11.35 4.84 -0.78
C CYS A 113 12.31 4.86 -1.98
N THR A 114 13.57 5.17 -1.75
CA THR A 114 14.58 5.20 -2.81
C THR A 114 14.78 3.82 -3.42
N LYS A 115 14.84 2.79 -2.59
CA LYS A 115 14.98 1.42 -3.05
C LYS A 115 13.81 1.00 -3.95
N GLU A 116 12.58 1.29 -3.52
CA GLU A 116 11.38 0.91 -4.28
C GLU A 116 11.33 1.60 -5.64
N LEU A 117 11.65 2.88 -5.70
CA LEU A 117 11.70 3.60 -6.97
C LEU A 117 12.74 3.01 -7.93
N LYS A 118 13.88 2.59 -7.41
CA LYS A 118 14.93 1.96 -8.21
C LYS A 118 14.54 0.56 -8.68
N ILE A 119 13.92 -0.22 -7.82
CA ILE A 119 13.47 -1.57 -8.14
C ILE A 119 12.44 -1.54 -9.26
N THR A 120 11.49 -0.63 -9.19
CA THR A 120 10.41 -0.54 -10.17
C THR A 120 10.87 -0.12 -11.56
N ASN A 121 12.11 0.36 -11.70
CA ASN A 121 12.64 0.80 -12.98
C ASN A 121 14.10 0.38 -13.23
N ASN A 122 14.45 -0.84 -12.89
CA ASN A 122 15.78 -1.43 -13.15
C ASN A 122 16.92 -0.56 -12.66
N GLY A 123 16.81 0.00 -11.47
CA GLY A 123 17.82 0.84 -10.85
C GLY A 123 17.71 2.33 -11.15
N LYS A 124 16.80 2.73 -12.03
CA LYS A 124 16.51 4.13 -12.30
C LYS A 124 15.28 4.60 -11.54
N MET A 125 15.22 5.86 -11.17
CA MET A 125 14.04 6.44 -10.52
C MET A 125 12.88 6.47 -11.51
N ASN A 126 11.76 5.86 -11.14
CA ASN A 126 10.57 5.80 -11.97
C ASN A 126 9.33 6.08 -11.14
N THR A 127 8.64 7.14 -11.49
CA THR A 127 7.39 7.54 -10.82
C THR A 127 6.13 7.05 -11.54
N ASP A 128 6.26 6.43 -12.71
CA ASP A 128 5.10 5.97 -13.50
C ASP A 128 4.33 4.85 -12.81
N ARG A 129 4.98 4.15 -11.89
CA ARG A 129 4.40 3.04 -11.15
C ARG A 129 4.09 3.38 -9.70
N MET A 130 4.14 4.65 -9.36
CA MET A 130 3.69 5.16 -8.07
C MET A 130 2.19 5.44 -8.14
N ILE A 131 1.47 4.93 -7.16
CA ILE A 131 0.03 5.14 -7.06
C ILE A 131 -0.24 5.83 -5.73
N PHE A 132 -0.74 7.06 -5.79
CA PHE A 132 -1.15 7.79 -4.60
C PHE A 132 -2.58 7.39 -4.21
N SER A 133 -2.83 7.32 -2.92
CA SER A 133 -4.13 6.87 -2.39
C SER A 133 -5.32 7.67 -2.93
N ASN A 134 -5.18 8.98 -3.04
CA ASN A 134 -6.26 9.82 -3.57
C ASN A 134 -6.59 9.48 -5.04
N ILE A 135 -5.60 9.13 -5.84
CA ILE A 135 -5.81 8.75 -7.23
C ILE A 135 -6.46 7.38 -7.32
N LEU A 136 -6.00 6.44 -6.51
CA LEU A 136 -6.55 5.09 -6.49
C LEU A 136 -8.05 5.08 -6.14
N PHE A 137 -8.45 5.92 -5.20
CA PHE A 137 -9.85 6.03 -4.77
C PHE A 137 -10.65 7.08 -5.53
N GLY A 138 -10.06 7.76 -6.50
CA GLY A 138 -10.76 8.77 -7.29
C GLY A 138 -11.13 10.03 -6.51
N ILE A 139 -10.34 10.39 -5.51
CA ILE A 139 -10.55 11.61 -4.72
C ILE A 139 -9.90 12.77 -5.45
N GLU A 140 -10.72 13.67 -5.99
CA GLU A 140 -10.23 14.77 -6.80
C GLU A 140 -9.46 15.81 -5.97
N ASN A 141 -8.47 16.40 -6.62
CA ASN A 141 -7.78 17.63 -6.21
C ASN A 141 -7.08 17.60 -4.85
N LYS A 142 -6.83 16.43 -4.29
CA LYS A 142 -6.09 16.35 -3.02
C LYS A 142 -4.96 15.35 -3.13
N MET A 143 -3.75 15.83 -3.23
CA MET A 143 -2.59 14.98 -3.06
C MET A 143 -2.52 14.53 -1.59
N PRO A 144 -2.11 13.28 -1.33
CA PRO A 144 -1.90 12.83 0.05
C PRO A 144 -0.89 13.74 0.74
N SER A 145 -1.17 14.10 1.98
CA SER A 145 -0.28 14.93 2.78
C SER A 145 0.86 14.09 3.34
N ILE A 146 1.71 13.58 2.48
CA ILE A 146 2.78 12.66 2.84
C ILE A 146 4.06 13.40 3.21
N ALA A 147 4.26 14.57 2.66
CA ALA A 147 5.51 15.32 2.81
C ALA A 147 5.29 16.77 3.22
N SER A 148 4.22 17.05 3.88
CA SER A 148 3.96 18.43 4.34
C SER A 148 4.45 18.68 5.75
#